data_ed6f6feed84d3742360b8d75378fd331
#
_entry.id   ed6f6feed84d3742360b8d75378fd331
#
_cell.length_a   1.000
_cell.length_b   1.000
_cell.length_c   1.000
_cell.angle_alpha   90.00
_cell.angle_beta   90.00
_cell.angle_gamma   90.00
#
_symmetry.space_group_name_H-M   'P 1'
#
loop_
_entity.id
_entity.type
_entity.pdbx_description
1 polymer ?
#
loop_
_entity_poly.entity_id
_entity_poly.type
_entity_poly.pdbx_seq_one_letter_code
_entity_poly.pdbx_strand_id
1 'polypeptide(L)'
;MTELAGMPVLEAAQGAKDQHMVINMGPQHPATHGVLRLVLEIDGEIIVRIYPKVGYLHTGIEKTCEAKFYQQVIPLTDRVNYLDPLSNNLCYCLAVEKLLGLQAPEKAEWIRVLLAELSRLNSHLIWLGTHAMDIGALTVFLYTFREREDILRLFEAVAGQRMMTSYFRIGGLAMEPPLDFFDRVQAFIRTFPEKIDEYSNLLTGNPIFRNRLKGVGILSAADAIALGVTGPPLRASGVDFDLRRDMPYSGYEKFQFKVPVSTDCDCWARYLVRLEEMRESVKIIQQALDGMPEGPIKADAPKIVLPDREKMKTQMEALIHHFKIVTEGFAVPAGEVYQGIEAGHGQTGYYVVSDGTAKPYRVHMRYPSFATLQALETMCKGRMLADLVAVIGSIDIVLGEIDR
;
A
#
# COMPACT_ATOMS: atom_id res chain seq x y z
N MET A 1 8.10 34.78 12.56
CA MET A 1 6.92 34.93 11.68
C MET A 1 7.37 35.59 10.39
N THR A 2 8.02 34.84 9.54
CA THR A 2 8.54 35.32 8.25
C THR A 2 7.62 34.80 7.17
N GLU A 3 7.00 35.72 6.50
CA GLU A 3 6.30 35.74 5.24
C GLU A 3 6.24 34.42 4.43
N LEU A 4 5.11 33.76 4.52
CA LEU A 4 4.57 32.91 3.45
C LEU A 4 3.88 33.80 2.38
N ALA A 5 4.53 34.92 2.05
CA ALA A 5 4.15 35.81 0.97
C ALA A 5 4.72 35.27 -0.34
N GLY A 6 3.87 34.78 -1.20
CA GLY A 6 4.21 34.34 -2.55
C GLY A 6 3.46 33.10 -3.04
N MET A 7 2.28 32.82 -2.49
CA MET A 7 1.45 31.75 -3.04
C MET A 7 0.43 32.30 -4.03
N PRO A 8 0.32 31.71 -5.25
CA PRO A 8 -0.59 32.17 -6.30
C PRO A 8 -2.08 31.93 -6.01
N VAL A 9 -2.45 31.60 -4.76
CA VAL A 9 -3.83 31.37 -4.35
C VAL A 9 -4.68 32.64 -4.40
N LEU A 10 -4.07 33.82 -4.25
CA LEU A 10 -4.78 35.11 -4.35
C LEU A 10 -4.93 35.61 -5.81
N GLU A 11 -4.00 35.24 -6.69
CA GLU A 11 -4.11 35.63 -8.10
C GLU A 11 -5.11 34.77 -8.88
N ALA A 12 -5.30 33.50 -8.49
CA ALA A 12 -6.35 32.65 -9.08
C ALA A 12 -7.77 33.12 -8.71
N ALA A 13 -7.93 33.81 -7.59
CA ALA A 13 -9.22 34.37 -7.18
C ALA A 13 -9.62 35.66 -7.91
N GLN A 14 -8.67 36.36 -8.57
CA GLN A 14 -8.94 37.61 -9.27
C GLN A 14 -9.62 37.41 -10.64
N GLY A 15 -9.77 36.16 -11.11
CA GLY A 15 -10.53 35.82 -12.33
C GLY A 15 -11.87 35.11 -12.03
N ALA A 16 -12.21 34.86 -10.76
CA ALA A 16 -13.48 34.27 -10.40
C ALA A 16 -14.61 35.30 -10.58
N LYS A 17 -15.70 34.86 -11.20
CA LYS A 17 -16.94 35.64 -11.18
C LYS A 17 -17.33 35.89 -9.72
N ASP A 18 -17.86 37.08 -9.40
CA ASP A 18 -18.16 37.58 -8.04
C ASP A 18 -19.05 36.68 -7.12
N GLN A 19 -19.27 35.43 -7.47
CA GLN A 19 -20.12 34.46 -6.76
C GLN A 19 -19.37 33.21 -6.27
N HIS A 20 -18.10 33.00 -6.66
CA HIS A 20 -17.35 31.80 -6.21
C HIS A 20 -16.78 32.03 -4.82
N MET A 21 -16.96 31.03 -3.95
CA MET A 21 -16.38 30.99 -2.61
C MET A 21 -15.19 30.05 -2.59
N VAL A 22 -14.12 30.46 -1.89
CA VAL A 22 -12.96 29.58 -1.63
C VAL A 22 -13.01 29.08 -0.19
N ILE A 23 -13.07 27.76 -0.02
CA ILE A 23 -13.04 27.11 1.28
C ILE A 23 -11.87 26.18 1.43
N ASN A 24 -11.46 25.92 2.68
CA ASN A 24 -10.45 24.92 3.00
C ASN A 24 -11.11 23.73 3.70
N MET A 25 -10.87 22.53 3.19
CA MET A 25 -11.23 21.27 3.80
C MET A 25 -9.97 20.57 4.30
N GLY A 26 -9.83 20.37 5.61
CA GLY A 26 -8.62 19.86 6.23
C GLY A 26 -7.53 20.95 6.47
N PRO A 27 -6.34 20.57 7.00
CA PRO A 27 -5.88 19.19 7.20
C PRO A 27 -6.61 18.41 8.31
N GLN A 28 -7.09 19.08 9.36
CA GLN A 28 -7.86 18.43 10.42
C GLN A 28 -9.32 18.27 10.00
N HIS A 29 -9.61 17.19 9.30
CA HIS A 29 -10.97 16.82 8.90
C HIS A 29 -11.04 15.29 8.76
N PRO A 30 -12.09 14.60 9.23
CA PRO A 30 -12.19 13.13 9.16
C PRO A 30 -12.00 12.59 7.75
N ALA A 31 -12.66 13.17 6.76
CA ALA A 31 -12.59 12.73 5.36
C ALA A 31 -11.30 13.10 4.61
N THR A 32 -10.38 13.85 5.22
CA THR A 32 -9.07 14.20 4.65
C THR A 32 -7.91 13.43 5.30
N HIS A 33 -8.22 12.31 5.95
CA HIS A 33 -7.24 11.46 6.65
C HIS A 33 -6.36 12.21 7.67
N GLY A 34 -6.81 13.39 8.14
CA GLY A 34 -6.16 14.20 9.16
C GLY A 34 -4.99 15.08 8.70
N VAL A 35 -4.45 14.88 7.49
CA VAL A 35 -3.23 15.56 7.01
C VAL A 35 -3.30 16.02 5.54
N LEU A 36 -4.42 15.87 4.86
CA LEU A 36 -4.65 16.42 3.52
C LEU A 36 -5.42 17.73 3.63
N ARG A 37 -4.89 18.80 3.04
CA ARG A 37 -5.61 20.05 2.87
C ARG A 37 -6.07 20.19 1.43
N LEU A 38 -7.37 20.40 1.24
CA LEU A 38 -7.97 20.71 -0.05
C LEU A 38 -8.43 22.17 -0.03
N VAL A 39 -7.94 22.95 -0.99
CA VAL A 39 -8.47 24.28 -1.27
C VAL A 39 -9.51 24.12 -2.37
N LEU A 40 -10.76 24.43 -2.07
CA LEU A 40 -11.90 24.22 -2.94
C LEU A 40 -12.46 25.56 -3.38
N GLU A 41 -12.63 25.73 -4.68
CA GLU A 41 -13.42 26.81 -5.27
C GLU A 41 -14.81 26.25 -5.58
N ILE A 42 -15.84 26.85 -4.99
CA ILE A 42 -17.23 26.37 -5.08
C ILE A 42 -18.16 27.48 -5.54
N ASP A 43 -19.18 27.10 -6.30
CA ASP A 43 -20.34 27.91 -6.65
C ASP A 43 -21.58 27.32 -5.96
N GLY A 44 -22.03 27.95 -4.86
CA GLY A 44 -22.96 27.33 -3.94
C GLY A 44 -22.36 26.06 -3.33
N GLU A 45 -22.94 24.89 -3.63
CA GLU A 45 -22.42 23.58 -3.21
C GLU A 45 -21.67 22.83 -4.30
N ILE A 46 -21.56 23.41 -5.52
CA ILE A 46 -20.94 22.77 -6.66
C ILE A 46 -19.45 23.10 -6.70
N ILE A 47 -18.63 22.07 -6.86
CA ILE A 47 -17.17 22.18 -6.95
C ILE A 47 -16.77 22.66 -8.34
N VAL A 48 -16.08 23.79 -8.41
CA VAL A 48 -15.53 24.37 -9.63
C VAL A 48 -14.10 23.90 -9.85
N ARG A 49 -13.28 23.97 -8.78
CA ARG A 49 -11.87 23.54 -8.77
C ARG A 49 -11.44 22.93 -7.43
N ILE A 50 -10.43 22.08 -7.48
CA ILE A 50 -9.80 21.46 -6.30
C ILE A 50 -8.28 21.62 -6.42
N TYR A 51 -7.66 22.15 -5.37
CA TYR A 51 -6.21 22.28 -5.24
C TYR A 51 -5.74 21.47 -4.02
N PRO A 52 -5.27 20.22 -4.22
CA PRO A 52 -4.68 19.45 -3.14
C PRO A 52 -3.39 20.10 -2.66
N LYS A 53 -3.25 20.28 -1.35
CA LYS A 53 -2.03 20.75 -0.70
C LYS A 53 -1.48 19.61 0.15
N VAL A 54 -0.34 19.08 -0.28
CA VAL A 54 0.37 17.96 0.34
C VAL A 54 1.59 18.47 1.12
N GLY A 55 2.23 17.58 1.90
CA GLY A 55 3.45 17.90 2.65
C GLY A 55 3.27 17.94 4.17
N TYR A 56 2.05 17.83 4.69
CA TYR A 56 1.82 17.85 6.15
C TYR A 56 2.32 16.61 6.88
N LEU A 57 2.63 15.53 6.15
CA LEU A 57 3.22 14.29 6.66
C LEU A 57 4.63 14.03 6.08
N HIS A 58 5.22 15.02 5.39
CA HIS A 58 6.54 14.87 4.79
C HIS A 58 7.63 14.77 5.86
N THR A 59 8.38 13.68 5.84
CA THR A 59 9.48 13.41 6.78
C THR A 59 10.82 13.18 6.10
N GLY A 60 10.90 13.35 4.78
CA GLY A 60 12.13 13.21 4.00
C GLY A 60 12.66 11.78 3.99
N ILE A 61 11.79 10.78 3.88
CA ILE A 61 12.16 9.36 3.94
C ILE A 61 13.16 9.01 2.83
N GLU A 62 12.92 9.46 1.59
CA GLU A 62 13.83 9.19 0.46
C GLU A 62 15.24 9.72 0.77
N LYS A 63 15.36 10.92 1.31
CA LYS A 63 16.66 11.49 1.68
C LYS A 63 17.29 10.79 2.87
N THR A 64 16.49 10.36 3.83
CA THR A 64 16.97 9.59 4.97
C THR A 64 17.55 8.24 4.53
N CYS A 65 16.96 7.60 3.51
CA CYS A 65 17.48 6.34 2.96
C CYS A 65 18.92 6.46 2.46
N GLU A 66 19.31 7.58 1.86
CA GLU A 66 20.68 7.82 1.36
C GLU A 66 21.74 7.86 2.49
N ALA A 67 21.33 8.13 3.72
CA ALA A 67 22.23 8.17 4.88
C ALA A 67 22.31 6.82 5.63
N LYS A 68 21.46 5.84 5.29
CA LYS A 68 21.33 4.55 5.99
C LYS A 68 21.94 3.41 5.19
N PHE A 69 22.36 2.34 5.87
CA PHE A 69 22.70 1.08 5.20
C PHE A 69 21.47 0.43 4.59
N TYR A 70 21.63 -0.38 3.54
CA TYR A 70 20.52 -1.02 2.84
C TYR A 70 19.54 -1.74 3.78
N GLN A 71 20.05 -2.49 4.78
CA GLN A 71 19.18 -3.16 5.76
C GLN A 71 18.47 -2.20 6.72
N GLN A 72 19.01 -1.01 6.94
CA GLN A 72 18.39 0.00 7.82
C GLN A 72 17.28 0.80 7.12
N VAL A 73 17.18 0.72 5.80
CA VAL A 73 16.09 1.32 5.01
C VAL A 73 14.78 0.55 5.20
N ILE A 74 14.83 -0.77 5.44
CA ILE A 74 13.63 -1.62 5.57
C ILE A 74 12.62 -1.05 6.58
N PRO A 75 12.99 -0.67 7.81
CA PRO A 75 12.04 -0.05 8.74
C PRO A 75 11.45 1.29 8.27
N LEU A 76 12.12 2.00 7.37
CA LEU A 76 11.59 3.24 6.82
C LEU A 76 10.48 2.96 5.80
N THR A 77 10.61 1.87 5.03
CA THR A 77 9.59 1.49 4.04
C THR A 77 8.25 1.12 4.67
N ASP A 78 8.24 0.53 5.87
CA ASP A 78 7.02 0.26 6.64
C ASP A 78 6.20 1.53 6.89
N ARG A 79 6.87 2.65 7.12
CA ARG A 79 6.25 3.90 7.56
C ARG A 79 5.72 4.75 6.42
N VAL A 80 6.09 4.42 5.19
CA VAL A 80 5.55 5.11 4.00
C VAL A 80 4.12 4.69 3.75
N ASN A 81 3.85 3.39 3.75
CA ASN A 81 2.47 2.88 3.74
C ASN A 81 2.25 2.01 4.98
N TYR A 82 1.77 2.62 6.03
CA TYR A 82 1.53 1.98 7.32
C TYR A 82 0.30 1.04 7.34
N LEU A 83 -0.51 1.04 6.28
CA LEU A 83 -1.65 0.14 6.12
C LEU A 83 -1.26 -1.18 5.43
N ASP A 84 -0.25 -1.13 4.56
CA ASP A 84 0.29 -2.28 3.82
C ASP A 84 1.83 -2.32 3.92
N PRO A 85 2.39 -2.45 5.14
CA PRO A 85 3.83 -2.35 5.37
C PRO A 85 4.63 -3.50 4.74
N LEU A 86 4.06 -4.71 4.71
CA LEU A 86 4.75 -5.88 4.18
C LEU A 86 4.96 -5.80 2.66
N SER A 87 3.99 -5.27 1.90
CA SER A 87 4.18 -5.04 0.46
C SER A 87 5.32 -4.05 0.22
N ASN A 88 5.45 -2.99 1.02
CA ASN A 88 6.54 -2.04 0.90
C ASN A 88 7.91 -2.66 1.19
N ASN A 89 8.00 -3.45 2.25
CA ASN A 89 9.22 -4.21 2.54
C ASN A 89 9.58 -5.14 1.38
N LEU A 90 8.59 -5.87 0.84
CA LEU A 90 8.78 -6.78 -0.27
C LEU A 90 9.38 -6.07 -1.48
N CYS A 91 8.76 -4.97 -1.90
CA CYS A 91 9.20 -4.21 -3.06
C CYS A 91 10.66 -3.73 -2.94
N TYR A 92 11.01 -3.18 -1.77
CA TYR A 92 12.37 -2.73 -1.50
C TYR A 92 13.37 -3.90 -1.45
N CYS A 93 13.03 -5.00 -0.77
CA CYS A 93 13.90 -6.17 -0.70
C CYS A 93 14.17 -6.74 -2.09
N LEU A 94 13.13 -6.89 -2.94
CA LEU A 94 13.29 -7.35 -4.32
C LEU A 94 14.16 -6.41 -5.16
N ALA A 95 14.05 -5.09 -4.99
CA ALA A 95 14.89 -4.13 -5.69
C ALA A 95 16.38 -4.32 -5.34
N VAL A 96 16.69 -4.46 -4.05
CA VAL A 96 18.07 -4.66 -3.59
C VAL A 96 18.58 -6.06 -3.96
N GLU A 97 17.76 -7.10 -3.84
CA GLU A 97 18.08 -8.46 -4.26
C GLU A 97 18.43 -8.51 -5.75
N LYS A 98 17.70 -7.78 -6.60
CA LYS A 98 17.97 -7.68 -8.03
C LYS A 98 19.33 -7.01 -8.33
N LEU A 99 19.69 -5.95 -7.58
CA LEU A 99 21.02 -5.33 -7.69
C LEU A 99 22.16 -6.27 -7.25
N LEU A 100 21.90 -7.09 -6.22
CA LEU A 100 22.88 -8.07 -5.71
C LEU A 100 22.97 -9.34 -6.55
N GLY A 101 22.01 -9.59 -7.46
CA GLY A 101 21.86 -10.88 -8.12
C GLY A 101 21.53 -12.02 -7.15
N LEU A 102 20.91 -11.70 -6.02
CA LEU A 102 20.57 -12.63 -4.95
C LEU A 102 19.12 -13.08 -5.11
N GLN A 103 18.87 -14.38 -4.94
CA GLN A 103 17.51 -14.94 -4.91
C GLN A 103 17.18 -15.44 -3.52
N ALA A 104 15.99 -15.11 -3.03
CA ALA A 104 15.49 -15.69 -1.80
C ALA A 104 15.09 -17.17 -2.02
N PRO A 105 15.19 -18.02 -0.99
CA PRO A 105 14.74 -19.40 -1.09
C PRO A 105 13.24 -19.52 -1.40
N GLU A 106 12.86 -20.60 -2.06
CA GLU A 106 11.47 -20.79 -2.51
C GLU A 106 10.46 -20.72 -1.36
N LYS A 107 10.72 -21.37 -0.23
CA LYS A 107 9.89 -21.28 0.98
C LYS A 107 9.70 -19.84 1.44
N ALA A 108 10.77 -19.04 1.42
CA ALA A 108 10.68 -17.63 1.80
C ALA A 108 9.79 -16.83 0.82
N GLU A 109 9.88 -17.08 -0.48
CA GLU A 109 9.03 -16.44 -1.48
C GLU A 109 7.55 -16.77 -1.27
N TRP A 110 7.21 -18.02 -0.98
CA TRP A 110 5.84 -18.43 -0.70
C TRP A 110 5.28 -17.77 0.57
N ILE A 111 6.09 -17.68 1.63
CA ILE A 111 5.70 -16.95 2.86
C ILE A 111 5.56 -15.46 2.60
N ARG A 112 6.41 -14.87 1.75
CA ARG A 112 6.29 -13.47 1.32
C ARG A 112 4.94 -13.22 0.61
N VAL A 113 4.55 -14.08 -0.32
CA VAL A 113 3.26 -13.99 -1.01
C VAL A 113 2.10 -14.12 -0.02
N LEU A 114 2.12 -15.14 0.85
CA LEU A 114 1.09 -15.34 1.87
C LEU A 114 0.89 -14.09 2.75
N LEU A 115 1.99 -13.55 3.25
CA LEU A 115 1.95 -12.37 4.14
C LEU A 115 1.62 -11.08 3.38
N ALA A 116 2.03 -10.93 2.12
CA ALA A 116 1.66 -9.79 1.29
C ALA A 116 0.16 -9.78 0.99
N GLU A 117 -0.45 -10.94 0.74
CA GLU A 117 -1.89 -11.03 0.54
C GLU A 117 -2.68 -10.81 1.85
N LEU A 118 -2.18 -11.26 3.00
CA LEU A 118 -2.75 -10.89 4.30
C LEU A 118 -2.66 -9.38 4.54
N SER A 119 -1.57 -8.75 4.13
CA SER A 119 -1.38 -7.30 4.23
C SER A 119 -2.34 -6.53 3.30
N ARG A 120 -2.59 -7.06 2.10
CA ARG A 120 -3.64 -6.56 1.20
C ARG A 120 -5.03 -6.62 1.83
N LEU A 121 -5.39 -7.76 2.45
CA LEU A 121 -6.65 -7.91 3.18
C LEU A 121 -6.75 -6.88 4.33
N ASN A 122 -5.68 -6.71 5.10
CA ASN A 122 -5.60 -5.73 6.18
C ASN A 122 -5.84 -4.30 5.68
N SER A 123 -5.25 -3.93 4.54
CA SER A 123 -5.43 -2.62 3.91
C SER A 123 -6.87 -2.42 3.42
N HIS A 124 -7.44 -3.39 2.72
CA HIS A 124 -8.81 -3.31 2.21
C HIS A 124 -9.86 -3.27 3.33
N LEU A 125 -9.62 -3.93 4.48
CA LEU A 125 -10.50 -3.85 5.64
C LEU A 125 -10.53 -2.45 6.26
N ILE A 126 -9.37 -1.79 6.38
CA ILE A 126 -9.34 -0.39 6.87
C ILE A 126 -10.09 0.51 5.89
N TRP A 127 -9.77 0.41 4.61
CA TRP A 127 -10.43 1.19 3.58
C TRP A 127 -11.95 1.01 3.62
N LEU A 128 -12.43 -0.24 3.66
CA LEU A 128 -13.86 -0.53 3.68
C LEU A 128 -14.55 0.08 4.90
N GLY A 129 -13.92 -0.06 6.07
CA GLY A 129 -14.46 0.49 7.31
C GLY A 129 -14.54 2.02 7.30
N THR A 130 -13.45 2.70 6.94
CA THR A 130 -13.39 4.17 6.93
C THR A 130 -14.28 4.75 5.83
N HIS A 131 -14.29 4.18 4.63
CA HIS A 131 -15.15 4.63 3.54
C HIS A 131 -16.65 4.45 3.87
N ALA A 132 -17.01 3.32 4.47
CA ALA A 132 -18.39 3.10 4.93
C ALA A 132 -18.79 4.09 6.03
N MET A 133 -17.88 4.37 6.97
CA MET A 133 -18.10 5.36 8.04
C MET A 133 -18.30 6.77 7.49
N ASP A 134 -17.52 7.19 6.50
CA ASP A 134 -17.63 8.50 5.85
C ASP A 134 -19.00 8.71 5.17
N ILE A 135 -19.65 7.62 4.75
CA ILE A 135 -20.99 7.62 4.16
C ILE A 135 -22.10 7.40 5.22
N GLY A 136 -21.70 7.19 6.48
CA GLY A 136 -22.64 7.05 7.62
C GLY A 136 -22.88 5.61 8.09
N ALA A 137 -22.19 4.60 7.54
CA ALA A 137 -22.34 3.19 7.93
C ALA A 137 -21.30 2.78 8.99
N LEU A 138 -21.36 3.39 10.19
CA LEU A 138 -20.40 3.16 11.29
C LEU A 138 -20.29 1.69 11.73
N THR A 139 -21.36 0.92 11.67
CA THR A 139 -21.36 -0.49 12.10
C THR A 139 -20.33 -1.32 11.30
N VAL A 140 -20.20 -1.06 10.00
CA VAL A 140 -19.23 -1.78 9.15
C VAL A 140 -17.80 -1.50 9.57
N PHE A 141 -17.49 -0.26 9.98
CA PHE A 141 -16.19 0.09 10.54
C PHE A 141 -15.82 -0.81 11.74
N LEU A 142 -16.75 -1.00 12.68
CA LEU A 142 -16.51 -1.84 13.85
C LEU A 142 -16.26 -3.32 13.45
N TYR A 143 -17.00 -3.81 12.47
CA TYR A 143 -16.86 -5.19 12.00
C TYR A 143 -15.55 -5.42 11.25
N THR A 144 -15.19 -4.54 10.32
CA THR A 144 -13.92 -4.67 9.59
C THR A 144 -12.70 -4.60 10.51
N PHE A 145 -12.76 -3.80 11.59
CA PHE A 145 -11.70 -3.73 12.58
C PHE A 145 -11.62 -4.97 13.47
N ARG A 146 -12.71 -5.72 13.65
CA ARG A 146 -12.72 -7.01 14.33
C ARG A 146 -11.85 -8.04 13.57
N GLU A 147 -12.09 -8.22 12.27
CA GLU A 147 -11.31 -9.16 11.45
C GLU A 147 -9.88 -8.65 11.20
N ARG A 148 -9.72 -7.33 11.09
CA ARG A 148 -8.38 -6.72 11.02
C ARG A 148 -7.53 -7.05 12.24
N GLU A 149 -8.11 -7.07 13.44
CA GLU A 149 -7.41 -7.44 14.67
C GLU A 149 -6.83 -8.86 14.59
N ASP A 150 -7.53 -9.79 13.99
CA ASP A 150 -7.03 -11.16 13.81
C ASP A 150 -5.82 -11.20 12.88
N ILE A 151 -5.81 -10.43 11.78
CA ILE A 151 -4.64 -10.29 10.90
C ILE A 151 -3.45 -9.66 11.65
N LEU A 152 -3.68 -8.62 12.46
CA LEU A 152 -2.61 -7.99 13.23
C LEU A 152 -2.00 -8.95 14.26
N ARG A 153 -2.79 -9.86 14.85
CA ARG A 153 -2.27 -10.93 15.71
C ARG A 153 -1.43 -11.95 14.95
N LEU A 154 -1.74 -12.22 13.68
CA LEU A 154 -0.90 -13.04 12.82
C LEU A 154 0.44 -12.34 12.53
N PHE A 155 0.43 -11.04 12.24
CA PHE A 155 1.67 -10.27 12.06
C PHE A 155 2.52 -10.22 13.32
N GLU A 156 1.89 -10.01 14.49
CA GLU A 156 2.57 -10.04 15.77
C GLU A 156 3.22 -11.40 16.05
N ALA A 157 2.57 -12.49 15.66
CA ALA A 157 3.12 -13.83 15.85
C ALA A 157 4.44 -14.07 15.10
N VAL A 158 4.57 -13.54 13.86
CA VAL A 158 5.77 -13.73 13.03
C VAL A 158 6.83 -12.67 13.26
N ALA A 159 6.44 -11.43 13.58
CA ALA A 159 7.35 -10.28 13.62
C ALA A 159 7.56 -9.70 15.03
N GLY A 160 6.75 -10.10 16.01
CA GLY A 160 6.75 -9.48 17.34
C GLY A 160 6.11 -8.11 17.39
N GLN A 161 5.54 -7.63 16.28
CA GLN A 161 4.88 -6.33 16.14
C GLN A 161 3.60 -6.47 15.31
N ARG A 162 2.54 -5.78 15.72
CA ARG A 162 1.23 -5.76 15.06
C ARG A 162 1.26 -5.01 13.72
N MET A 163 2.00 -3.91 13.67
CA MET A 163 2.24 -3.04 12.51
C MET A 163 3.74 -2.83 12.38
N MET A 164 4.22 -2.21 11.30
CA MET A 164 5.65 -1.90 11.11
C MET A 164 6.56 -3.10 11.36
N THR A 165 6.23 -4.21 10.72
CA THR A 165 6.77 -5.53 11.02
C THR A 165 8.23 -5.71 10.65
N SER A 166 8.71 -5.02 9.60
CA SER A 166 10.08 -5.18 9.06
C SER A 166 10.50 -6.65 8.95
N TYR A 167 9.55 -7.53 8.62
CA TYR A 167 9.76 -8.98 8.66
C TYR A 167 10.47 -9.50 7.42
N PHE A 168 10.19 -8.93 6.25
CA PHE A 168 10.91 -9.26 5.04
C PHE A 168 12.32 -8.65 5.09
N ARG A 169 13.30 -9.45 4.71
CA ARG A 169 14.71 -9.07 4.70
C ARG A 169 15.31 -9.35 3.34
N ILE A 170 16.38 -8.67 3.02
CA ILE A 170 17.16 -8.92 1.83
C ILE A 170 17.73 -10.37 1.91
N GLY A 171 17.37 -11.20 0.94
CA GLY A 171 17.71 -12.60 0.91
C GLY A 171 16.78 -13.54 1.70
N GLY A 172 15.58 -13.09 2.09
CA GLY A 172 14.59 -13.96 2.73
C GLY A 172 13.76 -13.31 3.84
N LEU A 173 13.65 -13.96 4.99
CA LEU A 173 12.83 -13.56 6.12
C LEU A 173 13.67 -13.34 7.39
N ALA A 174 13.15 -12.58 8.34
CA ALA A 174 13.84 -12.29 9.60
C ALA A 174 14.02 -13.57 10.46
N MET A 175 12.98 -14.37 10.58
CA MET A 175 12.94 -15.61 11.38
C MET A 175 11.89 -16.58 10.85
N GLU A 176 11.99 -17.85 11.22
CA GLU A 176 10.94 -18.84 10.93
C GLU A 176 9.63 -18.46 11.61
N PRO A 177 8.48 -18.61 10.91
CA PRO A 177 7.18 -18.48 11.56
C PRO A 177 7.03 -19.49 12.73
N PRO A 178 6.24 -19.16 13.77
CA PRO A 178 5.89 -20.12 14.81
C PRO A 178 5.22 -21.37 14.25
N LEU A 179 5.35 -22.51 14.94
CA LEU A 179 4.83 -23.80 14.47
C LEU A 179 3.31 -23.79 14.20
N ASP A 180 2.55 -23.04 15.01
CA ASP A 180 1.10 -22.89 14.92
C ASP A 180 0.64 -21.80 13.94
N PHE A 181 1.58 -21.10 13.30
CA PHE A 181 1.26 -19.93 12.47
C PHE A 181 0.37 -20.28 11.27
N PHE A 182 0.73 -21.31 10.52
CA PHE A 182 -0.03 -21.70 9.33
C PHE A 182 -1.42 -22.23 9.68
N ASP A 183 -1.58 -22.94 10.81
CA ASP A 183 -2.89 -23.39 11.31
C ASP A 183 -3.77 -22.20 11.69
N ARG A 184 -3.20 -21.15 12.28
CA ARG A 184 -3.91 -19.91 12.61
C ARG A 184 -4.34 -19.15 11.35
N VAL A 185 -3.48 -19.09 10.33
CA VAL A 185 -3.84 -18.50 9.03
C VAL A 185 -4.97 -19.30 8.38
N GLN A 186 -4.89 -20.63 8.38
CA GLN A 186 -5.94 -21.51 7.86
C GLN A 186 -7.27 -21.30 8.57
N ALA A 187 -7.26 -21.17 9.89
CA ALA A 187 -8.46 -20.89 10.69
C ALA A 187 -9.09 -19.54 10.31
N PHE A 188 -8.27 -18.51 10.12
CA PHE A 188 -8.73 -17.19 9.70
C PHE A 188 -9.38 -17.23 8.31
N ILE A 189 -8.70 -17.73 7.28
CA ILE A 189 -9.21 -17.71 5.90
C ILE A 189 -10.44 -18.59 5.70
N ARG A 190 -10.64 -19.61 6.53
CA ARG A 190 -11.82 -20.47 6.48
C ARG A 190 -13.11 -19.71 6.79
N THR A 191 -13.06 -18.73 7.70
CA THR A 191 -14.22 -17.94 8.13
C THR A 191 -14.35 -16.60 7.41
N PHE A 192 -13.27 -16.11 6.83
CA PHE A 192 -13.20 -14.76 6.28
C PHE A 192 -14.13 -14.53 5.06
N PRO A 193 -14.37 -15.49 4.14
CA PRO A 193 -15.35 -15.30 3.05
C PRO A 193 -16.76 -14.98 3.54
N GLU A 194 -17.21 -15.60 4.64
CA GLU A 194 -18.51 -15.31 5.26
C GLU A 194 -18.56 -13.85 5.79
N LYS A 195 -17.40 -13.32 6.22
CA LYS A 195 -17.29 -11.94 6.67
C LYS A 195 -17.38 -10.94 5.51
N ILE A 196 -16.79 -11.26 4.37
CA ILE A 196 -16.96 -10.47 3.14
C ILE A 196 -18.45 -10.44 2.74
N ASP A 197 -19.14 -11.56 2.85
CA ASP A 197 -20.58 -11.64 2.57
C ASP A 197 -21.39 -10.81 3.59
N GLU A 198 -21.02 -10.82 4.87
CA GLU A 198 -21.61 -9.98 5.92
C GLU A 198 -21.49 -8.49 5.55
N TYR A 199 -20.31 -8.02 5.14
CA TYR A 199 -20.10 -6.62 4.70
C TYR A 199 -20.92 -6.30 3.46
N SER A 200 -20.91 -7.20 2.48
CA SER A 200 -21.69 -7.04 1.25
C SER A 200 -23.18 -6.94 1.53
N ASN A 201 -23.72 -7.76 2.41
CA ASN A 201 -25.14 -7.71 2.78
C ASN A 201 -25.52 -6.39 3.47
N LEU A 202 -24.61 -5.83 4.29
CA LEU A 202 -24.85 -4.56 4.97
C LEU A 202 -24.76 -3.35 4.04
N LEU A 203 -23.86 -3.37 3.05
CA LEU A 203 -23.54 -2.22 2.20
C LEU A 203 -24.15 -2.32 0.80
N THR A 204 -23.96 -3.43 0.09
CA THR A 204 -24.37 -3.58 -1.31
C THR A 204 -25.89 -3.51 -1.46
N GLY A 205 -26.63 -4.04 -0.49
CA GLY A 205 -28.09 -3.97 -0.43
C GLY A 205 -28.63 -2.64 0.08
N ASN A 206 -27.80 -1.77 0.64
CA ASN A 206 -28.24 -0.51 1.23
C ASN A 206 -28.47 0.56 0.15
N PRO A 207 -29.71 1.07 -0.03
CA PRO A 207 -30.01 2.05 -1.06
C PRO A 207 -29.30 3.39 -0.84
N ILE A 208 -29.06 3.81 0.40
CA ILE A 208 -28.34 5.05 0.71
C ILE A 208 -26.90 4.94 0.26
N PHE A 209 -26.20 3.86 0.66
CA PHE A 209 -24.83 3.63 0.28
C PHE A 209 -24.66 3.53 -1.24
N ARG A 210 -25.54 2.78 -1.90
CA ARG A 210 -25.55 2.63 -3.36
C ARG A 210 -25.76 3.98 -4.07
N ASN A 211 -26.74 4.78 -3.65
CA ASN A 211 -27.06 6.06 -4.27
C ASN A 211 -25.96 7.11 -4.05
N ARG A 212 -25.20 7.00 -2.97
CA ARG A 212 -24.04 7.87 -2.68
C ARG A 212 -22.81 7.54 -3.52
N LEU A 213 -22.72 6.34 -4.10
CA LEU A 213 -21.55 5.88 -4.83
C LEU A 213 -21.78 5.72 -6.34
N LYS A 214 -22.99 5.28 -6.74
CA LYS A 214 -23.29 4.98 -8.14
C LYS A 214 -23.39 6.25 -8.98
N GLY A 215 -22.59 6.31 -10.05
CA GLY A 215 -22.50 7.47 -10.93
C GLY A 215 -21.74 8.65 -10.33
N VAL A 216 -21.07 8.47 -9.19
CA VAL A 216 -20.27 9.50 -8.50
C VAL A 216 -18.79 9.22 -8.71
N GLY A 217 -18.00 10.28 -8.94
CA GLY A 217 -16.54 10.17 -9.08
C GLY A 217 -16.11 9.33 -10.28
N ILE A 218 -16.69 9.59 -11.45
CA ILE A 218 -16.38 8.87 -12.68
C ILE A 218 -14.96 9.23 -13.12
N LEU A 219 -14.14 8.18 -13.41
CA LEU A 219 -12.80 8.30 -13.95
C LEU A 219 -12.70 7.40 -15.19
N SER A 220 -12.62 7.98 -16.37
CA SER A 220 -12.51 7.20 -17.61
C SER A 220 -11.20 6.42 -17.69
N ALA A 221 -11.16 5.31 -18.43
CA ALA A 221 -9.93 4.55 -18.67
C ALA A 221 -8.82 5.43 -19.27
N ALA A 222 -9.17 6.32 -20.19
CA ALA A 222 -8.21 7.22 -20.83
C ALA A 222 -7.59 8.20 -19.83
N ASP A 223 -8.43 8.83 -18.98
CA ASP A 223 -7.94 9.75 -17.95
C ASP A 223 -7.13 9.01 -16.87
N ALA A 224 -7.56 7.82 -16.47
CA ALA A 224 -6.83 6.99 -15.51
C ALA A 224 -5.42 6.65 -16.00
N ILE A 225 -5.28 6.26 -17.27
CA ILE A 225 -3.98 5.96 -17.89
C ILE A 225 -3.15 7.24 -18.02
N ALA A 226 -3.73 8.34 -18.50
CA ALA A 226 -3.03 9.61 -18.69
C ALA A 226 -2.48 10.18 -17.38
N LEU A 227 -3.20 10.00 -16.26
CA LEU A 227 -2.79 10.44 -14.93
C LEU A 227 -1.88 9.42 -14.21
N GLY A 228 -1.61 8.25 -14.81
CA GLY A 228 -0.78 7.21 -14.21
C GLY A 228 -1.42 6.51 -13.00
N VAL A 229 -2.74 6.49 -12.93
CA VAL A 229 -3.50 5.76 -11.91
C VAL A 229 -3.31 4.25 -12.10
N THR A 230 -3.17 3.51 -11.01
CA THR A 230 -2.97 2.05 -11.01
C THR A 230 -3.82 1.38 -9.93
N GLY A 231 -3.82 0.04 -9.91
CA GLY A 231 -4.52 -0.72 -8.90
C GLY A 231 -6.04 -0.73 -9.03
N PRO A 232 -6.76 -0.90 -7.91
CA PRO A 232 -8.22 -0.96 -7.91
C PRO A 232 -8.92 0.21 -8.63
N PRO A 233 -8.49 1.49 -8.53
CA PRO A 233 -9.08 2.58 -9.28
C PRO A 233 -8.94 2.43 -10.80
N LEU A 234 -7.82 1.92 -11.29
CA LEU A 234 -7.60 1.65 -12.72
C LEU A 234 -8.47 0.50 -13.21
N ARG A 235 -8.52 -0.60 -12.44
CA ARG A 235 -9.34 -1.78 -12.75
C ARG A 235 -10.84 -1.46 -12.73
N ALA A 236 -11.26 -0.56 -11.85
CA ALA A 236 -12.64 -0.07 -11.81
C ALA A 236 -13.00 0.80 -13.03
N SER A 237 -12.00 1.31 -13.75
CA SER A 237 -12.14 2.07 -15.01
C SER A 237 -12.04 1.18 -16.27
N GLY A 238 -12.05 -0.14 -16.13
CA GLY A 238 -12.11 -1.08 -17.25
C GLY A 238 -10.76 -1.54 -17.78
N VAL A 239 -9.65 -1.18 -17.14
CA VAL A 239 -8.31 -1.59 -17.58
C VAL A 239 -7.89 -2.85 -16.82
N ASP A 240 -7.72 -3.95 -17.55
CA ASP A 240 -7.29 -5.24 -17.01
C ASP A 240 -5.75 -5.27 -16.90
N PHE A 241 -5.22 -4.71 -15.80
CA PHE A 241 -3.80 -4.66 -15.53
C PHE A 241 -3.51 -4.97 -14.05
N ASP A 242 -2.62 -5.94 -13.82
CA ASP A 242 -2.16 -6.34 -12.48
C ASP A 242 -0.75 -6.91 -12.58
N LEU A 243 0.21 -6.31 -11.87
CA LEU A 243 1.61 -6.73 -11.92
C LEU A 243 1.85 -8.15 -11.42
N ARG A 244 0.99 -8.70 -10.56
CA ARG A 244 1.09 -10.09 -10.11
C ARG A 244 0.92 -11.09 -11.25
N ARG A 245 0.13 -10.72 -12.28
CA ARG A 245 -0.12 -11.52 -13.48
C ARG A 245 0.76 -11.09 -14.66
N ASP A 246 0.86 -9.78 -14.93
CA ASP A 246 1.44 -9.24 -16.16
C ASP A 246 2.98 -9.12 -16.09
N MET A 247 3.53 -8.98 -14.88
CA MET A 247 4.97 -8.95 -14.57
C MET A 247 5.23 -9.67 -13.23
N PRO A 248 5.04 -10.99 -13.16
CA PRO A 248 5.06 -11.73 -11.90
C PRO A 248 6.40 -11.60 -11.16
N TYR A 249 6.32 -11.59 -9.84
CA TYR A 249 7.43 -11.51 -8.91
C TYR A 249 7.19 -12.45 -7.73
N SER A 250 8.23 -12.81 -6.98
CA SER A 250 8.13 -13.68 -5.78
C SER A 250 7.33 -14.96 -5.99
N GLY A 251 7.29 -15.49 -7.22
CA GLY A 251 6.59 -16.74 -7.50
C GLY A 251 5.08 -16.61 -7.72
N TYR A 252 4.53 -15.40 -7.92
CA TYR A 252 3.11 -15.22 -8.22
C TYR A 252 2.61 -15.99 -9.45
N GLU A 253 3.48 -16.32 -10.39
CA GLU A 253 3.17 -17.17 -11.56
C GLU A 253 2.73 -18.59 -11.20
N LYS A 254 2.96 -19.02 -9.96
CA LYS A 254 2.54 -20.35 -9.45
C LYS A 254 1.11 -20.35 -8.91
N PHE A 255 0.52 -19.17 -8.70
CA PHE A 255 -0.82 -19.00 -8.11
C PHE A 255 -1.87 -18.68 -9.16
N GLN A 256 -3.04 -19.29 -9.01
CA GLN A 256 -4.18 -19.04 -9.88
C GLN A 256 -5.17 -18.10 -9.20
N PHE A 257 -5.41 -16.96 -9.80
CA PHE A 257 -6.37 -15.97 -9.34
C PHE A 257 -6.94 -15.19 -10.52
N LYS A 258 -8.06 -14.53 -10.31
CA LYS A 258 -8.67 -13.62 -11.28
C LYS A 258 -8.34 -12.18 -10.91
N VAL A 259 -8.17 -11.33 -11.91
CA VAL A 259 -8.05 -9.88 -11.74
C VAL A 259 -9.45 -9.28 -11.87
N PRO A 260 -10.04 -8.74 -10.80
CA PRO A 260 -11.35 -8.12 -10.86
C PRO A 260 -11.30 -6.82 -11.65
N VAL A 261 -12.22 -6.68 -12.62
CA VAL A 261 -12.33 -5.48 -13.48
C VAL A 261 -13.79 -5.06 -13.55
N SER A 262 -14.06 -3.76 -13.56
CA SER A 262 -15.38 -3.18 -13.78
C SER A 262 -15.29 -2.04 -14.78
N THR A 263 -16.35 -1.81 -15.55
CA THR A 263 -16.42 -0.75 -16.58
C THR A 263 -17.27 0.45 -16.19
N ASP A 264 -17.83 0.47 -14.96
CA ASP A 264 -18.72 1.55 -14.52
C ASP A 264 -17.94 2.84 -14.16
N CYS A 265 -16.62 2.76 -13.95
CA CYS A 265 -15.69 3.88 -13.75
C CYS A 265 -15.97 4.75 -12.50
N ASP A 266 -16.92 4.42 -11.65
CA ASP A 266 -17.40 5.23 -10.52
C ASP A 266 -16.93 4.71 -9.14
N CYS A 267 -17.35 5.38 -8.08
CA CYS A 267 -17.05 4.95 -6.70
C CYS A 267 -17.62 3.56 -6.40
N TRP A 268 -18.78 3.22 -6.97
CA TRP A 268 -19.40 1.91 -6.81
C TRP A 268 -18.57 0.79 -7.44
N ALA A 269 -18.06 1.01 -8.64
CA ALA A 269 -17.16 0.07 -9.30
C ALA A 269 -15.88 -0.17 -8.47
N ARG A 270 -15.27 0.90 -7.93
CA ARG A 270 -14.09 0.80 -7.05
C ARG A 270 -14.38 -0.01 -5.78
N TYR A 271 -15.58 0.14 -5.21
CA TYR A 271 -16.03 -0.65 -4.07
C TYR A 271 -16.15 -2.13 -4.43
N LEU A 272 -16.82 -2.48 -5.52
CA LEU A 272 -17.01 -3.87 -5.93
C LEU A 272 -15.69 -4.56 -6.29
N VAL A 273 -14.80 -3.88 -7.01
CA VAL A 273 -13.47 -4.41 -7.37
C VAL A 273 -12.69 -4.82 -6.12
N ARG A 274 -12.66 -3.99 -5.08
CA ARG A 274 -11.93 -4.31 -3.85
C ARG A 274 -12.55 -5.46 -3.05
N LEU A 275 -13.87 -5.60 -3.05
CA LEU A 275 -14.53 -6.76 -2.44
C LEU A 275 -14.10 -8.08 -3.13
N GLU A 276 -14.08 -8.07 -4.47
CA GLU A 276 -13.64 -9.25 -5.22
C GLU A 276 -12.13 -9.50 -5.06
N GLU A 277 -11.31 -8.46 -4.96
CA GLU A 277 -9.88 -8.62 -4.64
C GLU A 277 -9.65 -9.30 -3.30
N MET A 278 -10.45 -9.00 -2.27
CA MET A 278 -10.36 -9.71 -1.00
C MET A 278 -10.66 -11.20 -1.15
N ARG A 279 -11.63 -11.58 -2.00
CA ARG A 279 -11.95 -13.00 -2.28
C ARG A 279 -10.81 -13.70 -3.02
N GLU A 280 -10.19 -13.02 -3.98
CA GLU A 280 -9.06 -13.58 -4.72
C GLU A 280 -7.80 -13.69 -3.83
N SER A 281 -7.55 -12.73 -2.93
CA SER A 281 -6.46 -12.82 -1.95
C SER A 281 -6.62 -14.05 -1.03
N VAL A 282 -7.84 -14.36 -0.58
CA VAL A 282 -8.10 -15.59 0.18
C VAL A 282 -7.73 -16.85 -0.60
N LYS A 283 -8.03 -16.88 -1.91
CA LYS A 283 -7.66 -18.03 -2.77
C LYS A 283 -6.15 -18.17 -2.91
N ILE A 284 -5.43 -17.05 -3.06
CA ILE A 284 -3.96 -17.06 -3.14
C ILE A 284 -3.38 -17.58 -1.82
N ILE A 285 -3.86 -17.09 -0.68
CA ILE A 285 -3.42 -17.54 0.64
C ILE A 285 -3.67 -19.04 0.83
N GLN A 286 -4.85 -19.54 0.44
CA GLN A 286 -5.14 -20.97 0.52
C GLN A 286 -4.17 -21.80 -0.33
N GLN A 287 -3.91 -21.39 -1.57
CA GLN A 287 -2.94 -22.07 -2.44
C GLN A 287 -1.52 -22.02 -1.85
N ALA A 288 -1.15 -20.90 -1.21
CA ALA A 288 0.15 -20.79 -0.56
C ALA A 288 0.28 -21.73 0.64
N LEU A 289 -0.79 -21.95 1.40
CA LEU A 289 -0.79 -22.93 2.50
C LEU A 289 -0.72 -24.36 1.98
N ASP A 290 -1.49 -24.69 0.94
CA ASP A 290 -1.58 -26.04 0.40
C ASP A 290 -0.29 -26.51 -0.32
N GLY A 291 0.43 -25.56 -0.93
CA GLY A 291 1.62 -25.84 -1.73
C GLY A 291 2.95 -25.41 -1.07
N MET A 292 2.96 -25.03 0.21
CA MET A 292 4.16 -24.51 0.90
C MET A 292 5.32 -25.49 0.82
N PRO A 293 6.44 -25.10 0.15
CA PRO A 293 7.59 -26.00 0.03
C PRO A 293 8.38 -26.08 1.34
N GLU A 294 9.06 -27.19 1.55
CA GLU A 294 10.05 -27.35 2.60
C GLU A 294 11.37 -26.67 2.20
N GLY A 295 12.15 -26.20 3.18
CA GLY A 295 13.46 -25.62 2.91
C GLY A 295 13.83 -24.45 3.82
N PRO A 296 14.97 -23.79 3.53
CA PRO A 296 15.41 -22.62 4.28
C PRO A 296 14.55 -21.40 3.97
N ILE A 297 14.55 -20.44 4.90
CA ILE A 297 13.92 -19.12 4.73
C ILE A 297 14.91 -17.99 4.45
N LYS A 298 16.20 -18.32 4.42
CA LYS A 298 17.30 -17.36 4.19
C LYS A 298 18.23 -17.90 3.10
N ALA A 299 18.64 -17.02 2.21
CA ALA A 299 19.62 -17.33 1.20
C ALA A 299 21.00 -17.63 1.82
N ASP A 300 21.77 -18.51 1.19
CA ASP A 300 23.13 -18.80 1.61
C ASP A 300 24.09 -17.70 1.11
N ALA A 301 24.07 -16.58 1.78
CA ALA A 301 24.89 -15.40 1.51
C ALA A 301 25.40 -14.78 2.82
N PRO A 302 26.38 -15.40 3.50
CA PRO A 302 26.77 -15.06 4.87
C PRO A 302 27.34 -13.64 5.03
N LYS A 303 27.72 -12.97 3.94
CA LYS A 303 28.19 -11.58 3.95
C LYS A 303 27.06 -10.54 3.80
N ILE A 304 25.83 -10.99 3.51
CA ILE A 304 24.66 -10.14 3.23
C ILE A 304 23.53 -10.47 4.20
N VAL A 305 23.27 -11.76 4.39
CA VAL A 305 22.17 -12.27 5.20
C VAL A 305 22.64 -12.50 6.62
N LEU A 306 21.88 -11.99 7.59
CA LEU A 306 22.20 -12.15 9.02
C LEU A 306 22.14 -13.64 9.42
N PRO A 307 23.20 -14.15 10.06
CA PRO A 307 23.25 -15.54 10.53
C PRO A 307 22.22 -15.82 11.63
N ASP A 308 21.88 -17.09 11.80
CA ASP A 308 21.00 -17.51 12.87
C ASP A 308 21.67 -17.34 14.23
N ARG A 309 20.84 -17.02 15.24
CA ARG A 309 21.32 -16.70 16.60
C ARG A 309 22.12 -17.83 17.24
N GLU A 310 21.74 -19.08 16.99
CA GLU A 310 22.46 -20.23 17.53
C GLU A 310 23.82 -20.44 16.86
N LYS A 311 23.91 -20.17 15.54
CA LYS A 311 25.21 -20.22 14.84
C LYS A 311 26.18 -19.16 15.38
N MET A 312 25.70 -17.96 15.74
CA MET A 312 26.56 -16.92 16.33
C MET A 312 27.16 -17.31 17.69
N LYS A 313 26.50 -18.19 18.44
CA LYS A 313 27.00 -18.66 19.75
C LYS A 313 28.09 -19.70 19.62
N THR A 314 28.17 -20.42 18.50
CA THR A 314 29.02 -21.60 18.31
C THR A 314 30.06 -21.46 17.21
N GLN A 315 29.90 -20.52 16.28
CA GLN A 315 30.77 -20.32 15.12
C GLN A 315 31.32 -18.90 15.09
N MET A 316 32.64 -18.76 15.10
CA MET A 316 33.31 -17.45 15.09
C MET A 316 33.04 -16.67 13.81
N GLU A 317 33.01 -17.32 12.65
CA GLU A 317 32.74 -16.70 11.35
C GLU A 317 31.32 -16.09 11.32
N ALA A 318 30.32 -16.79 11.87
CA ALA A 318 28.95 -16.28 11.96
C ALA A 318 28.88 -15.03 12.83
N LEU A 319 29.61 -15.00 13.96
CA LEU A 319 29.68 -13.82 14.83
C LEU A 319 30.36 -12.63 14.11
N ILE A 320 31.46 -12.86 13.37
CA ILE A 320 32.16 -11.84 12.62
C ILE A 320 31.25 -11.28 11.49
N HIS A 321 30.58 -12.15 10.75
CA HIS A 321 29.63 -11.71 9.71
C HIS A 321 28.49 -10.86 10.29
N HIS A 322 27.90 -11.31 11.41
CA HIS A 322 26.87 -10.54 12.10
C HIS A 322 27.39 -9.15 12.48
N PHE A 323 28.56 -9.08 13.14
CA PHE A 323 29.16 -7.83 13.56
C PHE A 323 29.36 -6.88 12.37
N LYS A 324 29.97 -7.34 11.29
CA LYS A 324 30.23 -6.55 10.09
C LYS A 324 28.94 -6.05 9.42
N ILE A 325 27.97 -6.93 9.22
CA ILE A 325 26.68 -6.54 8.60
C ILE A 325 25.99 -5.45 9.42
N VAL A 326 26.01 -5.56 10.75
CA VAL A 326 25.31 -4.60 11.63
C VAL A 326 26.05 -3.25 11.71
N THR A 327 27.39 -3.26 11.78
CA THR A 327 28.19 -2.04 12.00
C THR A 327 28.63 -1.35 10.73
N GLU A 328 28.94 -2.10 9.66
CA GLU A 328 29.48 -1.57 8.40
C GLU A 328 28.51 -1.69 7.22
N GLY A 329 27.48 -2.54 7.37
CA GLY A 329 26.59 -2.90 6.26
C GLY A 329 27.26 -3.87 5.29
N PHE A 330 26.70 -3.99 4.10
CA PHE A 330 27.26 -4.75 2.98
C PHE A 330 27.24 -3.90 1.71
N ALA A 331 28.28 -4.00 0.90
CA ALA A 331 28.34 -3.28 -0.36
C ALA A 331 27.41 -3.90 -1.39
N VAL A 332 26.72 -3.06 -2.15
CA VAL A 332 25.88 -3.44 -3.29
C VAL A 332 26.58 -3.01 -4.56
N PRO A 333 26.71 -3.85 -5.60
CA PRO A 333 27.35 -3.47 -6.85
C PRO A 333 26.81 -2.17 -7.41
N ALA A 334 27.69 -1.35 -8.02
CA ALA A 334 27.26 -0.13 -8.69
C ALA A 334 26.29 -0.44 -9.82
N GLY A 335 25.22 0.30 -9.88
CA GLY A 335 24.15 0.11 -10.86
C GLY A 335 22.83 0.73 -10.39
N GLU A 336 21.82 0.55 -11.22
CA GLU A 336 20.48 1.06 -10.93
C GLU A 336 19.42 0.00 -11.27
N VAL A 337 18.31 0.02 -10.55
CA VAL A 337 17.20 -0.89 -10.75
C VAL A 337 15.89 -0.23 -10.42
N TYR A 338 14.87 -0.54 -11.20
CA TYR A 338 13.47 -0.33 -10.82
C TYR A 338 12.81 -1.68 -10.57
N GLN A 339 12.13 -1.79 -9.46
CA GLN A 339 11.29 -2.93 -9.12
C GLN A 339 9.91 -2.42 -8.73
N GLY A 340 8.89 -2.92 -9.43
CA GLY A 340 7.49 -2.67 -9.12
C GLY A 340 6.80 -3.92 -8.60
N ILE A 341 5.81 -3.74 -7.75
CA ILE A 341 4.87 -4.76 -7.29
C ILE A 341 3.45 -4.22 -7.28
N GLU A 342 2.46 -5.11 -7.19
CA GLU A 342 1.06 -4.74 -6.97
C GLU A 342 0.74 -4.78 -5.48
N ALA A 343 0.71 -3.61 -4.83
CA ALA A 343 0.26 -3.47 -3.44
C ALA A 343 -1.27 -3.31 -3.37
N GLY A 344 -1.84 -3.26 -2.16
CA GLY A 344 -3.29 -3.11 -1.96
C GLY A 344 -3.89 -1.84 -2.58
N HIS A 345 -3.12 -0.75 -2.65
CA HIS A 345 -3.54 0.52 -3.24
C HIS A 345 -3.25 0.62 -4.75
N GLY A 346 -2.40 -0.27 -5.29
CA GLY A 346 -1.95 -0.31 -6.68
C GLY A 346 -0.45 -0.50 -6.81
N GLN A 347 0.10 -0.14 -7.96
CA GLN A 347 1.52 -0.32 -8.24
C GLN A 347 2.39 0.52 -7.31
N THR A 348 3.18 -0.16 -6.49
CA THR A 348 4.27 0.41 -5.69
C THR A 348 5.60 0.05 -6.34
N GLY A 349 6.54 1.00 -6.41
CA GLY A 349 7.83 0.78 -7.05
C GLY A 349 8.98 1.50 -6.35
N TYR A 350 10.13 0.83 -6.32
CA TYR A 350 11.37 1.40 -5.82
C TYR A 350 12.41 1.48 -6.96
N TYR A 351 12.90 2.69 -7.20
CA TYR A 351 14.07 2.92 -8.03
C TYR A 351 15.26 3.16 -7.13
N VAL A 352 16.23 2.25 -7.18
CA VAL A 352 17.40 2.25 -6.31
C VAL A 352 18.65 2.39 -7.16
N VAL A 353 19.49 3.36 -6.81
CA VAL A 353 20.81 3.57 -7.42
C VAL A 353 21.88 3.25 -6.38
N SER A 354 22.86 2.44 -6.76
CA SER A 354 24.02 2.09 -5.96
C SER A 354 25.30 2.60 -6.63
N ASP A 355 26.19 3.15 -5.84
CA ASP A 355 27.54 3.57 -6.25
C ASP A 355 28.65 2.55 -5.88
N GLY A 356 28.26 1.37 -5.40
CA GLY A 356 29.18 0.32 -4.95
C GLY A 356 29.47 0.36 -3.45
N THR A 357 28.85 1.29 -2.69
CA THR A 357 29.02 1.39 -1.23
C THR A 357 27.98 0.58 -0.47
N ALA A 358 28.02 0.63 0.86
CA ALA A 358 27.05 -0.02 1.74
C ALA A 358 25.76 0.81 1.94
N LYS A 359 25.68 2.00 1.34
CA LYS A 359 24.52 2.88 1.41
C LYS A 359 23.99 3.13 0.00
N PRO A 360 22.67 3.21 -0.18
CA PRO A 360 22.14 3.59 -1.48
C PRO A 360 22.50 5.05 -1.82
N TYR A 361 22.97 5.28 -3.06
CA TYR A 361 23.21 6.63 -3.57
C TYR A 361 21.90 7.40 -3.74
N ARG A 362 20.85 6.72 -4.23
CA ARG A 362 19.50 7.28 -4.37
C ARG A 362 18.46 6.19 -4.17
N VAL A 363 17.41 6.52 -3.44
CA VAL A 363 16.18 5.73 -3.38
C VAL A 363 15.03 6.65 -3.77
N HIS A 364 14.34 6.33 -4.86
CA HIS A 364 13.12 7.01 -5.25
C HIS A 364 11.95 6.04 -5.18
N MET A 365 10.85 6.54 -4.61
CA MET A 365 9.67 5.73 -4.32
C MET A 365 8.49 6.20 -5.17
N ARG A 366 7.98 5.30 -6.01
CA ARG A 366 6.74 5.52 -6.76
C ARG A 366 5.59 4.87 -6.02
N TYR A 367 4.56 5.63 -5.73
CA TYR A 367 3.36 5.15 -5.03
C TYR A 367 2.08 5.50 -5.78
N PRO A 368 1.04 4.64 -5.69
CA PRO A 368 -0.21 4.83 -6.40
C PRO A 368 -1.01 6.03 -5.89
N SER A 369 -1.00 6.28 -4.57
CA SER A 369 -1.81 7.33 -3.94
C SER A 369 -1.50 8.73 -4.47
N PHE A 370 -0.25 9.03 -4.83
CA PHE A 370 0.13 10.33 -5.40
C PHE A 370 -0.52 10.57 -6.76
N ALA A 371 -0.47 9.58 -7.65
CA ALA A 371 -1.10 9.66 -8.98
C ALA A 371 -2.63 9.70 -8.87
N THR A 372 -3.20 8.91 -7.97
CA THR A 372 -4.65 8.84 -7.76
C THR A 372 -5.21 10.13 -7.17
N LEU A 373 -4.45 10.82 -6.29
CA LEU A 373 -4.84 12.12 -5.77
C LEU A 373 -4.95 13.19 -6.88
N GLN A 374 -4.11 13.13 -7.90
CA GLN A 374 -4.19 14.05 -9.03
C GLN A 374 -5.52 13.90 -9.81
N ALA A 375 -6.10 12.70 -9.84
CA ALA A 375 -7.36 12.44 -10.50
C ALA A 375 -8.58 13.04 -9.76
N LEU A 376 -8.40 13.51 -8.51
CA LEU A 376 -9.50 14.01 -7.67
C LEU A 376 -10.27 15.16 -8.32
N GLU A 377 -9.58 16.13 -8.94
CA GLU A 377 -10.24 17.24 -9.62
C GLU A 377 -11.10 16.75 -10.78
N THR A 378 -10.59 15.83 -11.60
CA THR A 378 -11.34 15.25 -12.74
C THR A 378 -12.62 14.56 -12.27
N MET A 379 -12.55 13.83 -11.15
CA MET A 379 -13.68 13.08 -10.62
C MET A 379 -14.74 13.95 -9.94
N CYS A 380 -14.35 15.11 -9.40
CA CYS A 380 -15.23 15.93 -8.54
C CYS A 380 -15.71 17.21 -9.18
N LYS A 381 -15.10 17.69 -10.26
CA LYS A 381 -15.50 18.93 -10.93
C LYS A 381 -16.95 18.87 -11.40
N GLY A 382 -17.75 19.89 -11.04
CA GLY A 382 -19.18 19.96 -11.33
C GLY A 382 -20.05 19.08 -10.45
N ARG A 383 -19.50 18.47 -9.39
CA ARG A 383 -20.20 17.65 -8.39
C ARG A 383 -20.43 18.42 -7.10
N MET A 384 -21.29 17.91 -6.25
CA MET A 384 -21.57 18.52 -4.95
C MET A 384 -20.40 18.30 -3.98
N LEU A 385 -20.23 19.22 -3.05
CA LEU A 385 -19.24 19.07 -1.95
C LEU A 385 -19.40 17.76 -1.17
N ALA A 386 -20.64 17.29 -0.98
CA ALA A 386 -20.92 16.02 -0.34
C ALA A 386 -20.36 14.82 -1.13
N ASP A 387 -20.28 14.88 -2.46
CA ASP A 387 -19.73 13.81 -3.29
C ASP A 387 -18.21 13.72 -3.16
N LEU A 388 -17.53 14.82 -2.86
CA LEU A 388 -16.08 14.85 -2.64
C LEU A 388 -15.65 13.87 -1.54
N VAL A 389 -16.42 13.80 -0.44
CA VAL A 389 -16.15 12.87 0.67
C VAL A 389 -16.21 11.41 0.18
N ALA A 390 -17.26 11.08 -0.60
CA ALA A 390 -17.41 9.74 -1.16
C ALA A 390 -16.28 9.39 -2.16
N VAL A 391 -15.86 10.37 -2.97
CA VAL A 391 -14.76 10.17 -3.93
C VAL A 391 -13.44 9.96 -3.20
N ILE A 392 -13.08 10.81 -2.23
CA ILE A 392 -11.84 10.66 -1.44
C ILE A 392 -11.81 9.29 -0.77
N GLY A 393 -12.89 8.89 -0.09
CA GLY A 393 -12.97 7.57 0.52
C GLY A 393 -12.83 6.42 -0.51
N SER A 394 -13.37 6.59 -1.73
CA SER A 394 -13.31 5.54 -2.77
C SER A 394 -11.93 5.31 -3.38
N ILE A 395 -11.08 6.35 -3.42
CA ILE A 395 -9.74 6.26 -4.03
C ILE A 395 -8.68 5.70 -3.09
N ASP A 396 -8.99 5.55 -1.80
CA ASP A 396 -8.15 4.87 -0.82
C ASP A 396 -6.70 5.38 -0.80
N ILE A 397 -6.53 6.67 -0.59
CA ILE A 397 -5.20 7.29 -0.54
C ILE A 397 -4.56 7.15 0.83
N VAL A 398 -3.26 6.94 0.87
CA VAL A 398 -2.42 6.97 2.06
C VAL A 398 -1.50 8.17 2.01
N LEU A 399 -1.59 9.04 3.01
CA LEU A 399 -0.85 10.32 2.99
C LEU A 399 0.66 10.13 3.16
N GLY A 400 1.10 9.06 3.82
CA GLY A 400 2.52 8.71 3.88
C GLY A 400 3.10 8.36 2.50
N GLU A 401 2.32 7.73 1.60
CA GLU A 401 2.72 7.48 0.21
C GLU A 401 2.80 8.77 -0.62
N ILE A 402 1.95 9.74 -0.32
CA ILE A 402 1.89 11.01 -1.03
C ILE A 402 3.06 11.90 -0.61
N ASP A 403 3.30 12.02 0.68
CA ASP A 403 4.26 12.98 1.28
C ASP A 403 5.69 12.42 1.41
N ARG A 404 5.87 11.09 1.54
CA ARG A 404 7.13 10.28 1.65
C ARG A 404 8.41 10.97 2.17
#